data_d16e81661032672077d6e4215876da30
#
_entry.id   d16e81661032672077d6e4215876da30
#
_cell.length_a   1.000
_cell.length_b   1.000
_cell.length_c   1.000
_cell.angle_alpha   90.00
_cell.angle_beta   90.00
_cell.angle_gamma   90.00
#
_symmetry.space_group_name_H-M   'P 1'
#
loop_
_entity.id
_entity.type
_entity.pdbx_description
1 polymer ?
#
loop_
_entity_poly.entity_id
_entity_poly.type
_entity_poly.pdbx_seq_one_letter_code
_entity_poly.pdbx_strand_id
1 'polypeptide(L)'
;MLEYAAKRAALLIQELAGGQIVGRMQECYPEKIEKKVVDLDYNRIEAFVGKKLGHDVIEGILEGLAYEFLEKTETGAKVAVPSYMIDVYRECDVVEEILRVYGYNNIELPQAMRMSVNAPQKPEPEQVRKSIADFLAANGFVETMNNSLTKSEYYAKLKTFPEERCVRIMNPLSSDLNVMRQTLILNGLEVIAYNINRQISNIKIFEYGSVYSFNPETDGKTLESYEEHTCYALFISGQPEKSWRVDPGKGNYFQLKGYLELLLKRFGCDIYSLETEAAPADLFSEGLAYNLPGSHQPLAVMGTIAPARLKQFGIKQPVFAAEINWPALFELVKRNKIKYKELPKFPEVRRDLALLLDESVSYADLRKSALRVGKKLIKQVGLFDVYRGDKIAEGKKQYAMSFVLQDLEKTLTDNDVEKVMNKLLSTFQNEFGATLR
;
A
#
# COMPACT_ATOMS: atom_id res chain seq x y z
N MET A 1 39.93 31.55 -5.60
CA MET A 1 39.32 31.57 -4.24
C MET A 1 40.25 30.96 -3.17
N LEU A 2 40.82 29.75 -3.36
CA LEU A 2 41.69 29.11 -2.34
C LEU A 2 42.93 29.96 -1.98
N GLU A 3 43.63 30.51 -2.98
CA GLU A 3 44.78 31.39 -2.76
C GLU A 3 44.39 32.63 -1.94
N TYR A 4 43.28 33.27 -2.28
CA TYR A 4 42.78 34.42 -1.53
C TYR A 4 42.46 34.07 -0.09
N ALA A 5 41.73 32.95 0.12
CA ALA A 5 41.37 32.49 1.46
C ALA A 5 42.59 32.13 2.31
N ALA A 6 43.56 31.45 1.72
CA ALA A 6 44.83 31.13 2.40
C ALA A 6 45.60 32.40 2.81
N LYS A 7 45.71 33.38 1.92
CA LYS A 7 46.37 34.69 2.23
C LYS A 7 45.59 35.42 3.32
N ARG A 8 44.26 35.46 3.27
CA ARG A 8 43.45 36.11 4.29
C ARG A 8 43.60 35.43 5.65
N ALA A 9 43.56 34.09 5.68
CA ALA A 9 43.79 33.33 6.91
C ALA A 9 45.18 33.62 7.52
N ALA A 10 46.24 33.64 6.71
CA ALA A 10 47.57 33.93 7.16
C ALA A 10 47.69 35.35 7.76
N LEU A 11 47.08 36.36 7.13
CA LEU A 11 47.03 37.73 7.64
C LEU A 11 46.28 37.84 8.97
N LEU A 12 45.15 37.15 9.11
CA LEU A 12 44.36 37.10 10.34
C LEU A 12 45.13 36.42 11.49
N ILE A 13 45.87 35.35 11.21
CA ILE A 13 46.71 34.68 12.19
C ILE A 13 47.85 35.65 12.65
N GLN A 14 48.48 36.34 11.72
CA GLN A 14 49.51 37.32 12.03
C GLN A 14 48.97 38.47 12.92
N GLU A 15 47.76 38.96 12.60
CA GLU A 15 47.10 40.05 13.34
C GLU A 15 46.68 39.64 14.75
N LEU A 16 46.05 38.47 14.89
CA LEU A 16 45.41 38.06 16.15
C LEU A 16 46.33 37.27 17.09
N ALA A 17 47.22 36.47 16.53
CA ALA A 17 48.11 35.59 17.32
C ALA A 17 49.57 36.05 17.36
N GLY A 18 49.90 37.07 16.61
CA GLY A 18 51.30 37.44 16.38
C GLY A 18 52.02 36.42 15.52
N GLY A 19 53.21 36.73 15.10
CA GLY A 19 54.06 35.87 14.28
C GLY A 19 54.38 36.49 12.93
N GLN A 20 55.14 35.76 12.13
CA GLN A 20 55.62 36.23 10.82
C GLN A 20 55.33 35.15 9.76
N ILE A 21 54.89 35.57 8.59
CA ILE A 21 54.73 34.69 7.45
C ILE A 21 56.15 34.40 6.90
N VAL A 22 56.50 33.10 6.90
CA VAL A 22 57.82 32.64 6.43
C VAL A 22 57.65 31.89 5.11
N GLY A 23 58.31 32.39 4.08
CA GLY A 23 58.36 31.75 2.78
C GLY A 23 57.26 32.21 1.83
N ARG A 24 57.22 31.55 0.67
CA ARG A 24 56.22 31.82 -0.39
C ARG A 24 55.16 30.78 -0.34
N MET A 25 53.93 31.20 -0.68
CA MET A 25 52.82 30.25 -0.90
C MET A 25 53.16 29.32 -2.05
N GLN A 26 52.91 28.03 -1.87
CA GLN A 26 53.03 27.00 -2.89
C GLN A 26 51.64 26.49 -3.25
N GLU A 27 51.36 26.44 -4.53
CA GLU A 27 50.09 25.86 -5.07
C GLU A 27 50.45 24.66 -5.92
N CYS A 28 49.74 23.54 -5.67
CA CYS A 28 49.77 22.37 -6.49
C CYS A 28 48.35 22.15 -7.00
N TYR A 29 48.08 22.50 -8.27
CA TYR A 29 46.77 22.42 -8.90
C TYR A 29 46.91 21.71 -10.28
N PRO A 30 47.07 20.34 -10.26
CA PRO A 30 47.38 19.58 -11.47
C PRO A 30 46.27 19.59 -12.51
N GLU A 31 45.01 19.52 -12.05
CA GLU A 31 43.81 19.53 -12.94
C GLU A 31 42.98 20.77 -12.64
N LYS A 32 43.09 21.78 -13.49
CA LYS A 32 42.31 23.00 -13.37
C LYS A 32 40.84 22.77 -13.70
N ILE A 33 39.95 23.14 -12.79
CA ILE A 33 38.51 23.13 -13.02
C ILE A 33 38.19 24.27 -14.00
N GLU A 34 37.68 23.90 -15.16
CA GLU A 34 37.16 24.86 -16.15
C GLU A 34 35.81 25.43 -15.70
N LYS A 35 35.64 26.75 -15.97
CA LYS A 35 34.33 27.36 -15.74
C LYS A 35 33.31 26.82 -16.72
N LYS A 36 32.14 26.44 -16.22
CA LYS A 36 31.04 26.08 -17.09
C LYS A 36 30.50 27.33 -17.78
N VAL A 37 30.15 27.19 -19.07
CA VAL A 37 29.63 28.27 -19.86
C VAL A 37 28.15 28.02 -20.11
N VAL A 38 27.31 29.02 -19.87
CA VAL A 38 25.86 28.96 -20.02
C VAL A 38 25.42 30.10 -20.95
N ASP A 39 24.60 29.73 -21.93
CA ASP A 39 23.93 30.69 -22.82
C ASP A 39 22.62 31.12 -22.18
N LEU A 40 22.41 32.44 -22.07
CA LEU A 40 21.24 33.08 -21.47
C LEU A 40 20.41 33.78 -22.54
N ASP A 41 19.09 33.59 -22.53
CA ASP A 41 18.11 34.37 -23.31
C ASP A 41 17.24 35.17 -22.35
N TYR A 42 17.36 36.50 -22.38
CA TYR A 42 16.66 37.39 -21.46
C TYR A 42 15.13 37.26 -21.58
N ASN A 43 14.60 37.07 -22.77
CA ASN A 43 13.15 36.90 -22.95
C ASN A 43 12.67 35.57 -22.31
N ARG A 44 13.47 34.53 -22.45
CA ARG A 44 13.16 33.21 -21.85
C ARG A 44 13.27 33.26 -20.32
N ILE A 45 14.28 33.95 -19.79
CA ILE A 45 14.43 34.19 -18.37
C ILE A 45 13.20 34.93 -17.82
N GLU A 46 12.80 36.05 -18.44
CA GLU A 46 11.64 36.84 -18.01
C GLU A 46 10.34 36.02 -18.11
N ALA A 47 10.16 35.24 -19.17
CA ALA A 47 9.01 34.34 -19.32
C ALA A 47 8.98 33.23 -18.25
N PHE A 48 10.14 32.68 -17.88
CA PHE A 48 10.25 31.67 -16.84
C PHE A 48 9.98 32.24 -15.45
N VAL A 49 10.50 33.45 -15.18
CA VAL A 49 10.25 34.19 -13.93
C VAL A 49 8.79 34.68 -13.82
N GLY A 50 8.15 34.93 -14.95
CA GLY A 50 6.80 35.50 -15.01
C GLY A 50 6.74 37.02 -14.77
N LYS A 51 7.90 37.69 -14.73
CA LYS A 51 8.01 39.15 -14.53
C LYS A 51 9.17 39.69 -15.36
N LYS A 52 8.99 40.86 -15.92
CA LYS A 52 10.06 41.61 -16.59
C LYS A 52 10.99 42.19 -15.54
N LEU A 53 12.23 41.70 -15.51
CA LEU A 53 13.26 42.16 -14.57
C LEU A 53 14.09 43.33 -15.12
N GLY A 54 14.27 43.37 -16.45
CA GLY A 54 15.19 44.26 -17.14
C GLY A 54 16.61 43.71 -17.19
N HIS A 55 17.28 43.92 -18.33
CA HIS A 55 18.59 43.36 -18.60
C HIS A 55 19.65 43.89 -17.61
N ASP A 56 19.62 45.19 -17.31
CA ASP A 56 20.56 45.80 -16.34
C ASP A 56 20.49 45.17 -14.95
N VAL A 57 19.26 44.78 -14.51
CA VAL A 57 19.06 44.11 -13.22
C VAL A 57 19.66 42.71 -13.23
N ILE A 58 19.37 41.94 -14.30
CA ILE A 58 19.87 40.60 -14.48
C ILE A 58 21.41 40.62 -14.52
N GLU A 59 21.97 41.48 -15.35
CA GLU A 59 23.45 41.60 -15.48
C GLU A 59 24.09 42.05 -14.17
N GLY A 60 23.53 43.06 -13.50
CA GLY A 60 24.06 43.51 -12.21
C GLY A 60 24.06 42.44 -11.11
N ILE A 61 23.02 41.60 -11.08
CA ILE A 61 22.96 40.44 -10.16
C ILE A 61 24.04 39.43 -10.49
N LEU A 62 24.22 39.07 -11.74
CA LEU A 62 25.21 38.09 -12.18
C LEU A 62 26.63 38.59 -11.97
N GLU A 63 26.91 39.89 -12.23
CA GLU A 63 28.20 40.52 -11.92
C GLU A 63 28.49 40.51 -10.40
N GLY A 64 27.45 40.79 -9.58
CA GLY A 64 27.57 40.73 -8.11
C GLY A 64 27.85 39.30 -7.61
N LEU A 65 27.39 38.27 -8.33
CA LEU A 65 27.69 36.87 -8.05
C LEU A 65 28.99 36.36 -8.70
N ALA A 66 29.79 37.26 -9.29
CA ALA A 66 31.07 37.00 -9.94
C ALA A 66 30.96 36.09 -11.20
N TYR A 67 29.84 36.13 -11.91
CA TYR A 67 29.78 35.58 -13.25
C TYR A 67 30.61 36.41 -14.22
N GLU A 68 31.29 35.78 -15.14
CA GLU A 68 32.08 36.46 -16.17
C GLU A 68 31.29 36.48 -17.49
N PHE A 69 31.00 37.66 -18.00
CA PHE A 69 30.34 37.81 -19.29
C PHE A 69 31.36 37.64 -20.41
N LEU A 70 31.19 36.54 -21.18
CA LEU A 70 32.03 36.26 -22.35
C LEU A 70 31.52 37.00 -23.58
N GLU A 71 30.19 37.09 -23.74
CA GLU A 71 29.50 37.75 -24.83
C GLU A 71 28.18 38.38 -24.33
N LYS A 72 27.87 39.57 -24.80
CA LYS A 72 26.59 40.23 -24.55
C LYS A 72 25.94 40.59 -25.87
N THR A 73 24.63 40.32 -26.01
CA THR A 73 23.80 40.66 -27.15
C THR A 73 22.57 41.43 -26.71
N GLU A 74 21.78 41.97 -27.64
CA GLU A 74 20.52 42.63 -27.31
C GLU A 74 19.47 41.70 -26.67
N THR A 75 19.57 40.38 -26.93
CA THR A 75 18.56 39.39 -26.49
C THR A 75 19.06 38.41 -25.45
N GLY A 76 20.37 38.44 -25.13
CA GLY A 76 20.93 37.47 -24.21
C GLY A 76 22.40 37.69 -23.92
N ALA A 77 23.00 36.78 -23.20
CA ALA A 77 24.40 36.78 -22.85
C ALA A 77 24.97 35.36 -22.77
N LYS A 78 26.29 35.26 -22.97
CA LYS A 78 27.03 34.06 -22.67
C LYS A 78 27.88 34.29 -21.43
N VAL A 79 27.66 33.50 -20.37
CA VAL A 79 28.30 33.69 -19.08
C VAL A 79 29.12 32.48 -18.68
N ALA A 80 30.30 32.76 -18.08
CA ALA A 80 31.07 31.69 -17.43
C ALA A 80 30.74 31.68 -15.93
N VAL A 81 30.26 30.53 -15.44
CA VAL A 81 29.87 30.31 -14.06
C VAL A 81 31.10 30.20 -13.16
N PRO A 82 31.14 30.84 -12.01
CA PRO A 82 32.23 30.64 -11.05
C PRO A 82 32.42 29.17 -10.69
N SER A 83 33.65 28.68 -10.71
CA SER A 83 33.98 27.25 -10.52
C SER A 83 33.59 26.70 -9.15
N TYR A 84 33.26 27.53 -8.16
CA TYR A 84 32.77 27.11 -6.85
C TYR A 84 31.25 26.85 -6.83
N MET A 85 30.51 27.26 -7.86
CA MET A 85 29.08 26.95 -8.06
C MET A 85 28.99 25.63 -8.82
N ILE A 86 29.12 24.52 -8.11
CA ILE A 86 29.25 23.19 -8.74
C ILE A 86 27.91 22.64 -9.31
N ASP A 87 26.79 23.15 -8.82
CA ASP A 87 25.44 22.79 -9.14
C ASP A 87 24.79 23.66 -10.24
N VAL A 88 25.45 24.74 -10.64
CA VAL A 88 24.97 25.63 -11.71
C VAL A 88 25.60 25.25 -13.05
N TYR A 89 24.80 24.77 -13.98
CA TYR A 89 25.27 24.35 -15.31
C TYR A 89 24.22 24.54 -16.44
N ARG A 90 23.01 24.97 -16.12
CA ARG A 90 21.91 25.24 -17.05
C ARG A 90 21.40 26.66 -16.84
N GLU A 91 20.69 27.19 -17.85
CA GLU A 91 20.05 28.50 -17.74
C GLU A 91 19.07 28.59 -16.54
N CYS A 92 18.28 27.54 -16.29
CA CYS A 92 17.35 27.54 -15.15
C CYS A 92 18.05 27.62 -13.79
N ASP A 93 19.27 27.08 -13.69
CA ASP A 93 20.07 27.17 -12.45
C ASP A 93 20.57 28.61 -12.26
N VAL A 94 20.93 29.29 -13.36
CA VAL A 94 21.29 30.74 -13.35
C VAL A 94 20.06 31.59 -12.98
N VAL A 95 18.87 31.23 -13.48
CA VAL A 95 17.61 31.93 -13.12
C VAL A 95 17.34 31.78 -11.62
N GLU A 96 17.60 30.62 -11.04
CA GLU A 96 17.48 30.41 -9.58
C GLU A 96 18.37 31.37 -8.81
N GLU A 97 19.63 31.54 -9.23
CA GLU A 97 20.58 32.46 -8.60
C GLU A 97 20.12 33.95 -8.76
N ILE A 98 19.57 34.31 -9.93
CA ILE A 98 19.00 35.64 -10.14
C ILE A 98 17.83 35.86 -9.19
N LEU A 99 16.91 34.91 -9.07
CA LEU A 99 15.75 35.02 -8.20
C LEU A 99 16.10 35.04 -6.72
N ARG A 100 17.14 34.28 -6.32
CA ARG A 100 17.64 34.28 -4.94
C ARG A 100 18.12 35.67 -4.50
N VAL A 101 18.78 36.41 -5.40
CA VAL A 101 19.28 37.76 -5.10
C VAL A 101 18.18 38.80 -5.29
N TYR A 102 17.39 38.70 -6.37
CA TYR A 102 16.25 39.59 -6.63
C TYR A 102 15.20 39.51 -5.52
N GLY A 103 14.99 38.32 -4.97
CA GLY A 103 14.01 38.00 -3.95
C GLY A 103 12.69 37.45 -4.55
N TYR A 104 12.37 36.21 -4.20
CA TYR A 104 11.14 35.53 -4.64
C TYR A 104 9.87 36.31 -4.25
N ASN A 105 9.87 37.00 -3.11
CA ASN A 105 8.73 37.78 -2.64
C ASN A 105 8.44 39.04 -3.49
N ASN A 106 9.37 39.43 -4.35
CA ASN A 106 9.20 40.54 -5.29
C ASN A 106 8.51 40.12 -6.60
N ILE A 107 8.20 38.81 -6.72
CA ILE A 107 7.42 38.28 -7.86
C ILE A 107 5.94 38.27 -7.51
N GLU A 108 5.16 38.94 -8.27
CA GLU A 108 3.72 39.04 -8.07
C GLU A 108 3.03 37.76 -8.49
N LEU A 109 2.18 37.22 -7.62
CA LEU A 109 1.38 36.04 -7.95
C LEU A 109 0.29 36.43 -8.96
N PRO A 110 0.14 35.70 -10.07
CA PRO A 110 -0.92 35.94 -11.01
C PRO A 110 -2.28 35.70 -10.36
N GLN A 111 -3.25 36.61 -10.66
CA GLN A 111 -4.62 36.47 -10.13
C GLN A 111 -5.39 35.28 -10.73
N ALA A 112 -4.92 34.75 -11.86
CA ALA A 112 -5.55 33.64 -12.54
C ALA A 112 -4.47 32.71 -13.16
N MET A 113 -4.65 31.41 -13.01
CA MET A 113 -3.83 30.40 -13.68
C MET A 113 -4.65 29.73 -14.78
N ARG A 114 -4.07 29.63 -15.98
CA ARG A 114 -4.65 28.86 -17.08
C ARG A 114 -3.97 27.51 -17.15
N MET A 115 -4.77 26.46 -17.02
CA MET A 115 -4.27 25.10 -17.15
C MET A 115 -5.22 24.25 -17.99
N SER A 116 -4.67 23.34 -18.77
CA SER A 116 -5.47 22.32 -19.43
C SER A 116 -5.79 21.23 -18.40
N VAL A 117 -7.08 21.01 -18.17
CA VAL A 117 -7.53 19.94 -17.27
C VAL A 117 -7.81 18.71 -18.13
N ASN A 118 -6.94 17.72 -18.04
CA ASN A 118 -7.22 16.40 -18.56
C ASN A 118 -7.94 15.61 -17.48
N ALA A 119 -9.18 15.18 -17.75
CA ALA A 119 -9.89 14.33 -16.81
C ALA A 119 -9.13 12.99 -16.68
N PRO A 120 -8.71 12.60 -15.47
CA PRO A 120 -8.03 11.31 -15.28
C PRO A 120 -8.95 10.16 -15.67
N GLN A 121 -8.36 9.07 -16.15
CA GLN A 121 -9.14 7.86 -16.41
C GLN A 121 -9.72 7.34 -15.08
N LYS A 122 -11.02 7.09 -15.07
CA LYS A 122 -11.69 6.50 -13.90
C LYS A 122 -11.64 4.96 -13.97
N PRO A 123 -11.50 4.28 -12.84
CA PRO A 123 -11.31 4.79 -11.48
C PRO A 123 -9.91 5.39 -11.28
N GLU A 124 -9.82 6.44 -10.46
CA GLU A 124 -8.54 7.06 -10.09
C GLU A 124 -7.93 6.30 -8.89
N PRO A 125 -6.64 5.88 -8.94
CA PRO A 125 -6.03 5.07 -7.91
C PRO A 125 -6.09 5.71 -6.52
N GLU A 126 -5.79 6.99 -6.42
CA GLU A 126 -5.78 7.72 -5.15
C GLU A 126 -7.18 7.85 -4.52
N GLN A 127 -8.22 8.01 -5.32
CA GLN A 127 -9.59 8.04 -4.82
C GLN A 127 -10.02 6.66 -4.28
N VAL A 128 -9.62 5.58 -4.97
CA VAL A 128 -9.88 4.22 -4.50
C VAL A 128 -9.12 3.97 -3.19
N ARG A 129 -7.82 4.32 -3.13
CA ARG A 129 -7.00 4.23 -1.92
C ARG A 129 -7.64 4.98 -0.75
N LYS A 130 -8.02 6.23 -0.96
CA LYS A 130 -8.70 7.06 0.05
C LYS A 130 -10.01 6.42 0.52
N SER A 131 -10.82 5.89 -0.40
CA SER A 131 -12.09 5.23 -0.05
C SER A 131 -11.89 3.98 0.83
N ILE A 132 -10.77 3.27 0.67
CA ILE A 132 -10.40 2.14 1.54
C ILE A 132 -9.97 2.66 2.91
N ALA A 133 -9.09 3.65 2.97
CA ALA A 133 -8.61 4.24 4.21
C ALA A 133 -9.77 4.83 5.04
N ASP A 134 -10.67 5.62 4.41
CA ASP A 134 -11.85 6.18 5.04
C ASP A 134 -12.78 5.07 5.60
N PHE A 135 -12.99 3.98 4.84
CA PHE A 135 -13.77 2.84 5.29
C PHE A 135 -13.15 2.17 6.52
N LEU A 136 -11.84 1.92 6.50
CA LEU A 136 -11.14 1.27 7.62
C LEU A 136 -11.13 2.17 8.85
N ALA A 137 -10.81 3.45 8.70
CA ALA A 137 -10.83 4.43 9.80
C ALA A 137 -12.22 4.56 10.43
N ALA A 138 -13.28 4.61 9.61
CA ALA A 138 -14.67 4.65 10.10
C ALA A 138 -15.08 3.37 10.87
N ASN A 139 -14.37 2.26 10.66
CA ASN A 139 -14.55 1.00 11.39
C ASN A 139 -13.58 0.83 12.58
N GLY A 140 -12.90 1.90 12.98
CA GLY A 140 -12.04 1.95 14.15
C GLY A 140 -10.64 1.39 13.94
N PHE A 141 -10.17 1.29 12.70
CA PHE A 141 -8.78 1.03 12.41
C PHE A 141 -7.96 2.32 12.45
N VAL A 142 -6.75 2.24 12.93
CA VAL A 142 -5.76 3.32 12.92
C VAL A 142 -4.77 3.06 11.80
N GLU A 143 -4.52 4.06 10.96
CA GLU A 143 -3.49 3.96 9.93
C GLU A 143 -2.10 4.00 10.55
N THR A 144 -1.23 3.12 10.08
CA THR A 144 0.19 3.09 10.46
C THR A 144 1.03 3.27 9.21
N MET A 145 2.22 3.84 9.41
CA MET A 145 3.21 4.03 8.37
C MET A 145 4.57 3.62 8.90
N ASN A 146 5.06 2.48 8.42
CA ASN A 146 6.31 1.90 8.85
C ASN A 146 7.44 2.18 7.84
N ASN A 147 8.68 2.10 8.30
CA ASN A 147 9.83 2.14 7.42
C ASN A 147 9.82 0.95 6.47
N SER A 148 10.21 1.18 5.21
CA SER A 148 10.43 0.11 4.24
C SER A 148 11.66 -0.75 4.54
N LEU A 149 12.59 -0.23 5.35
CA LEU A 149 13.75 -0.98 5.82
C LEU A 149 13.40 -1.78 7.07
N THR A 150 13.92 -3.00 7.14
CA THR A 150 13.66 -3.94 8.23
C THR A 150 14.85 -4.89 8.43
N LYS A 151 14.69 -5.89 9.30
CA LYS A 151 15.72 -6.87 9.67
C LYS A 151 15.64 -8.09 8.75
N SER A 152 16.78 -8.50 8.17
CA SER A 152 16.85 -9.76 7.43
C SER A 152 16.55 -10.99 8.30
N GLU A 153 16.84 -10.93 9.60
CA GLU A 153 16.56 -12.00 10.56
C GLU A 153 15.08 -12.42 10.59
N TYR A 154 14.15 -11.51 10.28
CA TYR A 154 12.73 -11.85 10.24
C TYR A 154 12.40 -12.87 9.15
N TYR A 155 13.18 -12.91 8.09
CA TYR A 155 12.99 -13.76 6.90
C TYR A 155 13.72 -15.09 6.96
N ALA A 156 14.71 -15.28 7.87
CA ALA A 156 15.60 -16.42 7.92
C ALA A 156 14.91 -17.82 7.98
N LYS A 157 13.64 -17.87 8.43
CA LYS A 157 12.85 -19.12 8.54
C LYS A 157 11.54 -19.06 7.77
N LEU A 158 11.38 -18.10 6.85
CA LEU A 158 10.20 -17.99 6.04
C LEU A 158 10.45 -18.62 4.66
N LYS A 159 9.56 -19.52 4.26
CA LYS A 159 9.54 -20.10 2.91
C LYS A 159 8.75 -19.23 1.96
N THR A 160 7.68 -18.57 2.45
CA THR A 160 6.83 -17.66 1.68
C THR A 160 7.58 -16.40 1.26
N PHE A 161 8.44 -15.90 2.16
CA PHE A 161 9.28 -14.72 1.94
C PHE A 161 10.74 -15.08 2.25
N PRO A 162 11.43 -15.83 1.37
CA PRO A 162 12.77 -16.32 1.67
C PRO A 162 13.80 -15.17 1.73
N GLU A 163 14.79 -15.34 2.61
CA GLU A 163 15.81 -14.31 2.86
C GLU A 163 16.65 -13.98 1.63
N GLU A 164 16.87 -14.94 0.73
CA GLU A 164 17.57 -14.73 -0.54
C GLU A 164 16.85 -13.75 -1.50
N ARG A 165 15.54 -13.55 -1.33
CA ARG A 165 14.75 -12.56 -2.07
C ARG A 165 14.71 -11.18 -1.40
N CYS A 166 15.40 -10.98 -0.30
CA CYS A 166 15.51 -9.65 0.30
C CYS A 166 16.38 -8.73 -0.54
N VAL A 167 15.89 -7.52 -0.77
CA VAL A 167 16.70 -6.41 -1.31
C VAL A 167 17.62 -5.90 -0.20
N ARG A 168 18.91 -6.15 -0.32
CA ARG A 168 19.92 -5.79 0.70
C ARG A 168 20.42 -4.37 0.49
N ILE A 169 20.56 -3.63 1.59
CA ILE A 169 21.15 -2.28 1.58
C ILE A 169 22.67 -2.39 1.63
N MET A 170 23.34 -1.69 0.73
CA MET A 170 24.82 -1.74 0.60
C MET A 170 25.52 -1.21 1.85
N ASN A 171 25.07 -0.08 2.39
CA ASN A 171 25.65 0.58 3.56
C ASN A 171 24.54 0.84 4.60
N PRO A 172 24.02 -0.20 5.31
CA PRO A 172 22.93 0.00 6.26
C PRO A 172 23.43 0.79 7.49
N LEU A 173 22.59 1.70 7.98
CA LEU A 173 22.87 2.48 9.21
C LEU A 173 22.94 1.59 10.46
N SER A 174 22.24 0.46 10.45
CA SER A 174 22.27 -0.54 11.53
C SER A 174 21.92 -1.92 10.98
N SER A 175 22.24 -2.97 11.75
CA SER A 175 21.81 -4.34 11.45
C SER A 175 20.28 -4.49 11.42
N ASP A 176 19.57 -3.60 12.09
CA ASP A 176 18.11 -3.60 12.20
C ASP A 176 17.40 -3.02 10.98
N LEU A 177 18.15 -2.40 10.06
CA LEU A 177 17.64 -1.74 8.84
C LEU A 177 18.47 -2.17 7.63
N ASN A 178 18.75 -3.45 7.49
CA ASN A 178 19.70 -3.98 6.51
C ASN A 178 19.09 -4.52 5.22
N VAL A 179 17.75 -4.68 5.18
CA VAL A 179 17.01 -5.12 4.00
C VAL A 179 15.72 -4.33 3.82
N MET A 180 15.17 -4.34 2.60
CA MET A 180 13.82 -3.86 2.34
C MET A 180 12.79 -4.96 2.60
N ARG A 181 11.62 -4.59 3.10
CA ARG A 181 10.53 -5.49 3.48
C ARG A 181 9.90 -6.20 2.28
N GLN A 182 9.65 -7.50 2.38
CA GLN A 182 8.92 -8.29 1.39
C GLN A 182 7.40 -8.36 1.67
N THR A 183 6.95 -7.99 2.88
CA THR A 183 5.55 -7.99 3.33
C THR A 183 5.35 -6.90 4.37
N LEU A 184 4.14 -6.36 4.47
CA LEU A 184 3.75 -5.42 5.53
C LEU A 184 3.46 -6.14 6.86
N ILE A 185 3.26 -7.48 6.83
CA ILE A 185 2.83 -8.25 8.00
C ILE A 185 3.86 -8.19 9.12
N LEU A 186 5.15 -8.32 8.81
CA LEU A 186 6.19 -8.35 9.84
C LEU A 186 6.35 -6.99 10.53
N ASN A 187 6.29 -5.87 9.79
CA ASN A 187 6.31 -4.53 10.37
C ASN A 187 5.04 -4.25 11.21
N GLY A 188 3.87 -4.73 10.76
CA GLY A 188 2.65 -4.64 11.56
C GLY A 188 2.75 -5.40 12.89
N LEU A 189 3.45 -6.54 12.93
CA LEU A 189 3.73 -7.24 14.19
C LEU A 189 4.66 -6.45 15.10
N GLU A 190 5.65 -5.72 14.56
CA GLU A 190 6.46 -4.78 15.37
C GLU A 190 5.62 -3.69 16.02
N VAL A 191 4.70 -3.07 15.25
CA VAL A 191 3.76 -2.06 15.78
C VAL A 191 2.89 -2.64 16.88
N ILE A 192 2.36 -3.85 16.69
CA ILE A 192 1.54 -4.51 17.69
C ILE A 192 2.36 -4.79 18.97
N ALA A 193 3.56 -5.33 18.85
CA ALA A 193 4.45 -5.58 19.99
C ALA A 193 4.81 -4.26 20.72
N TYR A 194 5.10 -3.22 19.98
CA TYR A 194 5.38 -1.89 20.54
C TYR A 194 4.22 -1.34 21.38
N ASN A 195 3.00 -1.46 20.88
CA ASN A 195 1.79 -0.99 21.58
C ASN A 195 1.47 -1.85 22.80
N ILE A 196 1.57 -3.19 22.70
CA ILE A 196 1.35 -4.10 23.84
C ILE A 196 2.31 -3.79 24.98
N ASN A 197 3.58 -3.52 24.70
CA ASN A 197 4.58 -3.15 25.69
C ASN A 197 4.25 -1.81 26.39
N ARG A 198 3.34 -1.00 25.83
CA ARG A 198 2.81 0.25 26.37
C ARG A 198 1.40 0.12 26.96
N GLN A 199 0.99 -1.11 27.26
CA GLN A 199 -0.32 -1.43 27.85
C GLN A 199 -1.52 -1.20 26.91
N ILE A 200 -1.29 -1.05 25.61
CA ILE A 200 -2.34 -0.96 24.59
C ILE A 200 -2.48 -2.33 23.93
N SER A 201 -3.44 -3.12 24.38
CA SER A 201 -3.64 -4.50 23.91
C SER A 201 -4.77 -4.67 22.90
N ASN A 202 -5.71 -3.73 22.84
CA ASN A 202 -6.80 -3.74 21.85
C ASN A 202 -6.39 -2.92 20.63
N ILE A 203 -6.06 -3.61 19.56
CA ILE A 203 -5.39 -3.02 18.40
C ILE A 203 -6.15 -3.38 17.13
N LYS A 204 -6.53 -2.36 16.38
CA LYS A 204 -6.98 -2.45 14.99
C LYS A 204 -6.16 -1.47 14.18
N ILE A 205 -5.27 -1.96 13.34
CA ILE A 205 -4.41 -1.11 12.51
C ILE A 205 -4.44 -1.56 11.07
N PHE A 206 -4.15 -0.62 10.17
CA PHE A 206 -3.91 -0.91 8.77
C PHE A 206 -2.74 -0.10 8.24
N GLU A 207 -2.10 -0.59 7.20
CA GLU A 207 -1.04 0.10 6.48
C GLU A 207 -1.24 -0.04 4.98
N TYR A 208 -0.99 1.03 4.24
CA TYR A 208 -0.80 1.02 2.80
C TYR A 208 0.67 1.33 2.52
N GLY A 209 1.39 0.42 1.89
CA GLY A 209 2.82 0.60 1.69
C GLY A 209 3.39 -0.29 0.60
N SER A 210 4.61 0.06 0.17
CA SER A 210 5.37 -0.75 -0.79
C SER A 210 6.09 -1.90 -0.11
N VAL A 211 6.21 -3.00 -0.85
CA VAL A 211 6.99 -4.19 -0.53
C VAL A 211 7.92 -4.48 -1.69
N TYR A 212 9.03 -5.13 -1.42
CA TYR A 212 10.14 -5.25 -2.34
C TYR A 212 10.67 -6.67 -2.38
N SER A 213 11.04 -7.14 -3.56
CA SER A 213 11.72 -8.43 -3.70
C SER A 213 12.85 -8.39 -4.72
N PHE A 214 13.84 -9.20 -4.50
CA PHE A 214 14.95 -9.44 -5.41
C PHE A 214 14.77 -10.80 -6.09
N ASN A 215 15.06 -10.87 -7.38
CA ASN A 215 15.07 -12.13 -8.12
C ASN A 215 16.49 -12.75 -8.05
N PRO A 216 16.70 -13.82 -7.26
CA PRO A 216 18.03 -14.43 -7.10
C PRO A 216 18.56 -15.15 -8.35
N GLU A 217 17.72 -15.34 -9.39
CA GLU A 217 18.15 -15.94 -10.66
C GLU A 217 18.85 -14.93 -11.59
N THR A 218 18.88 -13.64 -11.20
CA THR A 218 19.51 -12.55 -11.96
C THR A 218 20.84 -12.14 -11.34
N ASP A 219 21.63 -11.38 -12.09
CA ASP A 219 22.92 -10.86 -11.63
C ASP A 219 22.82 -9.61 -10.74
N GLY A 220 21.62 -9.09 -10.51
CA GLY A 220 21.35 -7.92 -9.67
C GLY A 220 21.85 -6.58 -10.19
N LYS A 221 22.33 -6.52 -11.45
CA LYS A 221 22.94 -5.29 -12.02
C LYS A 221 21.94 -4.35 -12.64
N THR A 222 20.75 -4.84 -12.98
CA THR A 222 19.69 -4.05 -13.60
C THR A 222 18.49 -3.93 -12.68
N LEU A 223 17.65 -2.90 -12.88
CA LEU A 223 16.42 -2.71 -12.14
C LEU A 223 15.41 -3.86 -12.35
N GLU A 224 15.48 -4.57 -13.44
CA GLU A 224 14.65 -5.75 -13.75
C GLU A 224 14.85 -6.92 -12.77
N SER A 225 15.98 -6.90 -12.02
CA SER A 225 16.24 -7.85 -10.94
C SER A 225 15.43 -7.60 -9.68
N TYR A 226 14.76 -6.46 -9.59
CA TYR A 226 14.05 -5.99 -8.40
C TYR A 226 12.58 -5.76 -8.72
N GLU A 227 11.72 -6.17 -7.82
CA GLU A 227 10.28 -5.94 -7.91
C GLU A 227 9.83 -5.03 -6.77
N GLU A 228 8.98 -4.07 -7.07
CA GLU A 228 8.28 -3.24 -6.10
C GLU A 228 6.78 -3.27 -6.41
N HIS A 229 5.96 -3.53 -5.41
CA HIS A 229 4.52 -3.37 -5.50
C HIS A 229 3.94 -2.92 -4.17
N THR A 230 2.74 -2.36 -4.23
CA THR A 230 2.06 -1.88 -3.04
C THR A 230 1.04 -2.89 -2.52
N CYS A 231 0.87 -2.91 -1.20
CA CYS A 231 -0.10 -3.75 -0.51
C CYS A 231 -0.90 -2.93 0.51
N TYR A 232 -2.07 -3.45 0.90
CA TYR A 232 -2.74 -3.11 2.14
C TYR A 232 -2.55 -4.24 3.13
N ALA A 233 -2.19 -3.91 4.37
CA ALA A 233 -2.23 -4.86 5.46
C ALA A 233 -3.23 -4.40 6.54
N LEU A 234 -3.99 -5.34 7.08
CA LEU A 234 -4.97 -5.12 8.14
C LEU A 234 -4.64 -6.04 9.31
N PHE A 235 -4.76 -5.52 10.52
CA PHE A 235 -4.50 -6.31 11.72
C PHE A 235 -5.57 -6.08 12.77
N ILE A 236 -5.95 -7.17 13.46
CA ILE A 236 -6.79 -7.13 14.64
C ILE A 236 -6.10 -7.96 15.72
N SER A 237 -5.99 -7.43 16.92
CA SER A 237 -5.45 -8.13 18.09
C SER A 237 -6.10 -7.64 19.37
N GLY A 238 -6.21 -8.52 20.35
CA GLY A 238 -6.76 -8.17 21.66
C GLY A 238 -8.27 -8.29 21.76
N GLN A 239 -8.81 -7.58 22.74
CA GLN A 239 -10.24 -7.58 23.06
C GLN A 239 -10.69 -6.14 23.24
N PRO A 240 -11.78 -5.72 22.57
CA PRO A 240 -12.38 -4.42 22.83
C PRO A 240 -12.78 -4.28 24.31
N GLU A 241 -12.79 -3.05 24.81
CA GLU A 241 -13.21 -2.79 26.19
C GLU A 241 -14.64 -3.28 26.43
N LYS A 242 -14.82 -4.00 27.55
CA LYS A 242 -16.14 -4.42 27.99
C LYS A 242 -16.89 -3.21 28.52
N SER A 243 -18.10 -3.01 28.02
CA SER A 243 -19.02 -2.09 28.71
C SER A 243 -19.82 -2.85 29.77
N TRP A 244 -20.44 -2.10 30.68
CA TRP A 244 -21.31 -2.69 31.72
C TRP A 244 -22.49 -3.49 31.13
N ARG A 245 -22.81 -3.29 29.86
CA ARG A 245 -23.98 -3.87 29.19
C ARG A 245 -23.65 -4.85 28.09
N VAL A 246 -22.46 -4.71 27.50
CA VAL A 246 -22.07 -5.52 26.34
C VAL A 246 -20.66 -6.07 26.55
N ASP A 247 -20.53 -7.39 26.44
CA ASP A 247 -19.24 -8.06 26.27
C ASP A 247 -19.00 -8.26 24.76
N PRO A 248 -18.09 -7.49 24.14
CA PRO A 248 -17.84 -7.59 22.72
C PRO A 248 -17.09 -8.87 22.30
N GLY A 249 -16.71 -9.70 23.30
CA GLY A 249 -15.88 -10.89 23.07
C GLY A 249 -14.45 -10.57 22.66
N LYS A 250 -13.65 -11.60 22.43
CA LYS A 250 -12.28 -11.46 21.90
C LYS A 250 -12.31 -11.21 20.40
N GLY A 251 -11.38 -10.42 19.90
CA GLY A 251 -11.11 -10.33 18.46
C GLY A 251 -10.90 -11.73 17.90
N ASN A 252 -11.41 -11.99 16.71
CA ASN A 252 -11.34 -13.30 16.10
C ASN A 252 -11.13 -13.23 14.58
N TYR A 253 -10.79 -14.37 14.00
CA TYR A 253 -10.59 -14.55 12.56
C TYR A 253 -11.76 -14.04 11.72
N PHE A 254 -13.01 -14.35 12.13
CA PHE A 254 -14.20 -13.97 11.37
C PHE A 254 -14.47 -12.46 11.38
N GLN A 255 -14.03 -11.78 12.42
CA GLN A 255 -14.11 -10.31 12.46
C GLN A 255 -13.23 -9.68 11.38
N LEU A 256 -11.97 -10.14 11.25
CA LEU A 256 -11.07 -9.67 10.19
C LEU A 256 -11.63 -10.05 8.81
N LYS A 257 -12.11 -11.29 8.67
CA LYS A 257 -12.73 -11.77 7.44
C LYS A 257 -13.91 -10.90 7.02
N GLY A 258 -14.77 -10.52 7.96
CA GLY A 258 -15.90 -9.62 7.70
C GLY A 258 -15.47 -8.26 7.16
N TYR A 259 -14.41 -7.64 7.69
CA TYR A 259 -13.88 -6.39 7.15
C TYR A 259 -13.30 -6.55 5.74
N LEU A 260 -12.56 -7.63 5.49
CA LEU A 260 -12.03 -7.93 4.16
C LEU A 260 -13.17 -8.15 3.14
N GLU A 261 -14.18 -8.94 3.50
CA GLU A 261 -15.36 -9.19 2.65
C GLU A 261 -16.13 -7.90 2.35
N LEU A 262 -16.36 -7.06 3.35
CA LEU A 262 -17.05 -5.78 3.17
C LEU A 262 -16.25 -4.83 2.27
N LEU A 263 -14.92 -4.80 2.43
CA LEU A 263 -14.04 -4.02 1.57
C LEU A 263 -14.13 -4.49 0.12
N LEU A 264 -14.00 -5.78 -0.15
CA LEU A 264 -14.08 -6.35 -1.49
C LEU A 264 -15.46 -6.13 -2.11
N LYS A 265 -16.54 -6.33 -1.33
CA LYS A 265 -17.91 -6.09 -1.76
C LYS A 265 -18.17 -4.63 -2.13
N ARG A 266 -17.57 -3.68 -1.43
CA ARG A 266 -17.66 -2.25 -1.75
C ARG A 266 -17.21 -1.94 -3.18
N PHE A 267 -16.24 -2.70 -3.69
CA PHE A 267 -15.75 -2.60 -5.06
C PHE A 267 -16.40 -3.60 -6.03
N GLY A 268 -17.52 -4.19 -5.62
CA GLY A 268 -18.30 -5.08 -6.46
C GLY A 268 -17.72 -6.50 -6.62
N CYS A 269 -16.77 -6.89 -5.77
CA CYS A 269 -16.24 -8.25 -5.74
C CYS A 269 -17.10 -9.12 -4.81
N ASP A 270 -17.67 -10.18 -5.36
CA ASP A 270 -18.23 -11.27 -4.54
C ASP A 270 -17.08 -12.20 -4.14
N ILE A 271 -16.75 -12.26 -2.86
CA ILE A 271 -15.67 -13.10 -2.32
C ILE A 271 -15.85 -14.58 -2.67
N TYR A 272 -17.08 -15.02 -2.87
CA TYR A 272 -17.38 -16.39 -3.27
C TYR A 272 -17.15 -16.67 -4.77
N SER A 273 -16.84 -15.65 -5.56
CA SER A 273 -16.37 -15.83 -6.94
C SER A 273 -14.86 -16.05 -7.02
N LEU A 274 -14.15 -15.87 -5.92
CA LEU A 274 -12.72 -16.09 -5.81
C LEU A 274 -12.41 -17.56 -5.53
N GLU A 275 -11.31 -18.04 -6.07
CA GLU A 275 -10.74 -19.33 -5.71
C GLU A 275 -10.04 -19.20 -4.36
N THR A 276 -10.15 -20.22 -3.52
CA THR A 276 -9.54 -20.18 -2.18
C THR A 276 -8.59 -21.35 -1.99
N GLU A 277 -7.42 -21.03 -1.41
CA GLU A 277 -6.40 -21.98 -1.02
C GLU A 277 -6.04 -21.77 0.44
N ALA A 278 -5.32 -22.72 1.03
CA ALA A 278 -4.77 -22.55 2.36
C ALA A 278 -3.71 -21.45 2.36
N ALA A 279 -3.77 -20.55 3.34
CA ALA A 279 -2.72 -19.55 3.53
C ALA A 279 -1.38 -20.21 3.89
N PRO A 280 -0.23 -19.55 3.61
CA PRO A 280 1.09 -20.10 3.94
C PRO A 280 1.26 -20.45 5.41
N ALA A 281 1.57 -21.74 5.69
CA ALA A 281 1.64 -22.28 7.05
C ALA A 281 2.84 -21.77 7.87
N ASP A 282 3.87 -21.23 7.23
CA ASP A 282 5.01 -20.62 7.91
C ASP A 282 4.71 -19.21 8.45
N LEU A 283 3.64 -18.59 7.98
CA LEU A 283 3.17 -17.27 8.42
C LEU A 283 1.87 -17.36 9.23
N PHE A 284 0.95 -18.23 8.85
CA PHE A 284 -0.37 -18.40 9.46
C PHE A 284 -0.57 -19.80 10.02
N SER A 285 -1.18 -19.92 11.19
CA SER A 285 -1.61 -21.22 11.73
C SER A 285 -2.90 -21.72 11.07
N GLU A 286 -3.77 -20.79 10.72
CA GLU A 286 -5.03 -21.00 9.99
C GLU A 286 -5.26 -19.79 9.08
N GLY A 287 -5.67 -20.01 7.85
CA GLY A 287 -5.93 -18.89 6.95
C GLY A 287 -6.31 -19.31 5.55
N LEU A 288 -6.65 -18.31 4.75
CA LEU A 288 -7.07 -18.45 3.35
C LEU A 288 -6.28 -17.45 2.48
N ALA A 289 -5.88 -17.92 1.32
CA ALA A 289 -5.50 -17.09 0.20
C ALA A 289 -6.68 -17.01 -0.79
N TYR A 290 -7.00 -15.82 -1.26
CA TYR A 290 -8.07 -15.55 -2.22
C TYR A 290 -7.44 -15.22 -3.57
N ASN A 291 -7.70 -16.04 -4.57
CA ASN A 291 -7.14 -15.92 -5.91
C ASN A 291 -8.22 -15.46 -6.89
N LEU A 292 -7.85 -14.55 -7.78
CA LEU A 292 -8.66 -14.26 -8.96
C LEU A 292 -8.58 -15.46 -9.91
N PRO A 293 -9.68 -15.89 -10.54
CA PRO A 293 -9.65 -16.99 -11.49
C PRO A 293 -8.57 -16.79 -12.57
N GLY A 294 -7.68 -17.77 -12.69
CA GLY A 294 -6.56 -17.74 -13.63
C GLY A 294 -5.37 -16.85 -13.23
N SER A 295 -5.33 -16.34 -12.01
CA SER A 295 -4.17 -15.59 -11.47
C SER A 295 -3.26 -16.51 -10.69
N HIS A 296 -1.93 -16.32 -10.85
CA HIS A 296 -0.92 -17.02 -10.06
C HIS A 296 -0.57 -16.29 -8.74
N GLN A 297 -1.00 -15.04 -8.60
CA GLN A 297 -0.76 -14.26 -7.39
C GLN A 297 -2.08 -14.03 -6.65
N PRO A 298 -2.11 -14.22 -5.32
CA PRO A 298 -3.31 -13.99 -4.54
C PRO A 298 -3.71 -12.52 -4.57
N LEU A 299 -5.02 -12.28 -4.66
CA LEU A 299 -5.62 -10.97 -4.42
C LEU A 299 -5.46 -10.56 -2.96
N ALA A 300 -5.66 -11.50 -2.06
CA ALA A 300 -5.49 -11.29 -0.63
C ALA A 300 -5.13 -12.59 0.08
N VAL A 301 -4.34 -12.47 1.13
CA VAL A 301 -4.04 -13.56 2.06
C VAL A 301 -4.44 -13.11 3.45
N MET A 302 -5.12 -13.96 4.22
CA MET A 302 -5.52 -13.64 5.58
C MET A 302 -5.47 -14.85 6.49
N GLY A 303 -5.27 -14.61 7.78
CA GLY A 303 -5.27 -15.71 8.74
C GLY A 303 -4.96 -15.29 10.17
N THR A 304 -4.89 -16.29 11.03
CA THR A 304 -4.33 -16.20 12.38
C THR A 304 -2.81 -16.35 12.29
N ILE A 305 -2.06 -15.38 12.77
CA ILE A 305 -0.59 -15.42 12.72
C ILE A 305 -0.09 -16.63 13.52
N ALA A 306 0.86 -17.37 12.93
CA ALA A 306 1.43 -18.57 13.52
C ALA A 306 2.14 -18.28 14.87
N PRO A 307 1.98 -19.13 15.89
CA PRO A 307 2.59 -18.94 17.22
C PRO A 307 4.11 -18.71 17.16
N ALA A 308 4.80 -19.36 16.23
CA ALA A 308 6.24 -19.19 16.04
C ALA A 308 6.59 -17.73 15.63
N ARG A 309 5.74 -17.10 14.82
CA ARG A 309 5.91 -15.69 14.43
C ARG A 309 5.60 -14.77 15.59
N LEU A 310 4.48 -14.98 16.29
CA LEU A 310 4.15 -14.18 17.48
C LEU A 310 5.27 -14.22 18.53
N LYS A 311 5.86 -15.40 18.74
CA LYS A 311 6.99 -15.57 19.67
C LYS A 311 8.23 -14.76 19.23
N GLN A 312 8.50 -14.66 17.95
CA GLN A 312 9.62 -13.88 17.39
C GLN A 312 9.52 -12.39 17.77
N PHE A 313 8.30 -11.85 17.86
CA PHE A 313 8.01 -10.47 18.26
C PHE A 313 7.64 -10.30 19.74
N GLY A 314 7.69 -11.37 20.54
CA GLY A 314 7.32 -11.33 21.96
C GLY A 314 5.83 -11.13 22.22
N ILE A 315 4.97 -11.39 21.24
CA ILE A 315 3.52 -11.22 21.33
C ILE A 315 2.89 -12.48 21.95
N LYS A 316 2.11 -12.32 23.02
CA LYS A 316 1.46 -13.43 23.72
C LYS A 316 -0.02 -13.61 23.39
N GLN A 317 -0.65 -12.60 22.80
CA GLN A 317 -2.06 -12.63 22.41
C GLN A 317 -2.21 -12.97 20.91
N PRO A 318 -3.37 -13.53 20.50
CA PRO A 318 -3.63 -13.80 19.10
C PRO A 318 -3.61 -12.52 18.25
N VAL A 319 -3.06 -12.64 17.04
CA VAL A 319 -3.09 -11.61 16.00
C VAL A 319 -3.70 -12.20 14.75
N PHE A 320 -4.66 -11.49 14.20
CA PHE A 320 -5.29 -11.78 12.91
C PHE A 320 -4.81 -10.75 11.91
N ALA A 321 -4.28 -11.20 10.78
CA ALA A 321 -3.73 -10.34 9.75
C ALA A 321 -4.27 -10.68 8.37
N ALA A 322 -4.42 -9.66 7.54
CA ALA A 322 -4.69 -9.80 6.11
C ALA A 322 -3.74 -8.90 5.33
N GLU A 323 -3.24 -9.38 4.20
CA GLU A 323 -2.50 -8.58 3.24
C GLU A 323 -3.19 -8.67 1.88
N ILE A 324 -3.46 -7.52 1.26
CA ILE A 324 -4.17 -7.37 -0.01
C ILE A 324 -3.19 -6.83 -1.04
N ASN A 325 -3.06 -7.50 -2.16
CA ASN A 325 -2.27 -7.03 -3.30
C ASN A 325 -3.00 -5.86 -3.97
N TRP A 326 -2.45 -4.65 -3.86
CA TRP A 326 -3.05 -3.43 -4.41
C TRP A 326 -3.19 -3.45 -5.93
N PRO A 327 -2.17 -3.79 -6.72
CA PRO A 327 -2.31 -3.92 -8.17
C PRO A 327 -3.44 -4.86 -8.58
N ALA A 328 -3.55 -6.04 -7.96
CA ALA A 328 -4.60 -7.01 -8.26
C ALA A 328 -5.99 -6.48 -7.88
N LEU A 329 -6.11 -5.82 -6.73
CA LEU A 329 -7.37 -5.18 -6.31
C LEU A 329 -7.77 -4.06 -7.25
N PHE A 330 -6.83 -3.22 -7.65
CA PHE A 330 -7.11 -2.08 -8.53
C PHE A 330 -7.55 -2.53 -9.93
N GLU A 331 -6.92 -3.58 -10.48
CA GLU A 331 -7.38 -4.18 -11.74
C GLU A 331 -8.79 -4.77 -11.63
N LEU A 332 -9.14 -5.38 -10.49
CA LEU A 332 -10.50 -5.81 -10.21
C LEU A 332 -11.48 -4.62 -10.23
N VAL A 333 -11.12 -3.53 -9.55
CA VAL A 333 -11.94 -2.31 -9.50
C VAL A 333 -12.17 -1.71 -10.89
N LYS A 334 -11.15 -1.69 -11.74
CA LYS A 334 -11.27 -1.23 -13.14
C LYS A 334 -12.25 -2.07 -13.97
N ARG A 335 -12.24 -3.38 -13.77
CA ARG A 335 -13.10 -4.34 -14.51
C ARG A 335 -14.54 -4.30 -14.05
N ASN A 336 -14.79 -4.02 -12.78
CA ASN A 336 -16.12 -4.02 -12.20
C ASN A 336 -16.88 -2.75 -12.57
N LYS A 337 -17.95 -2.92 -13.35
CA LYS A 337 -18.88 -1.84 -13.68
C LYS A 337 -20.08 -1.94 -12.75
N ILE A 338 -20.20 -0.97 -11.85
CA ILE A 338 -21.39 -0.83 -11.01
C ILE A 338 -22.57 -0.46 -11.91
N LYS A 339 -23.59 -1.34 -11.94
CA LYS A 339 -24.84 -1.11 -12.65
C LYS A 339 -25.94 -0.90 -11.63
N TYR A 340 -26.70 0.15 -11.80
CA TYR A 340 -27.93 0.35 -11.05
C TYR A 340 -28.90 -0.79 -11.32
N LYS A 341 -29.53 -1.30 -10.26
CA LYS A 341 -30.65 -2.23 -10.33
C LYS A 341 -31.77 -1.69 -9.47
N GLU A 342 -32.98 -1.73 -10.00
CA GLU A 342 -34.17 -1.37 -9.22
C GLU A 342 -34.28 -2.26 -7.97
N LEU A 343 -34.76 -1.67 -6.89
CA LEU A 343 -35.07 -2.43 -5.69
C LEU A 343 -36.22 -3.43 -5.99
N PRO A 344 -36.10 -4.67 -5.52
CA PRO A 344 -37.17 -5.64 -5.71
C PRO A 344 -38.51 -5.16 -5.11
N LYS A 345 -39.58 -5.30 -5.85
CA LYS A 345 -40.91 -4.91 -5.41
C LYS A 345 -41.62 -6.03 -4.61
N PHE A 346 -41.16 -7.26 -4.72
CA PHE A 346 -41.79 -8.43 -4.10
C PHE A 346 -40.96 -8.92 -2.90
N PRO A 347 -41.63 -9.43 -1.84
CA PRO A 347 -40.98 -9.83 -0.61
C PRO A 347 -40.04 -11.04 -0.79
N GLU A 348 -39.03 -11.10 0.06
CA GLU A 348 -38.14 -12.26 0.19
C GLU A 348 -38.77 -13.34 1.07
N VAL A 349 -38.48 -14.59 0.78
CA VAL A 349 -38.88 -15.73 1.60
C VAL A 349 -37.61 -16.46 2.05
N ARG A 350 -37.43 -16.59 3.37
CA ARG A 350 -36.35 -17.37 3.94
C ARG A 350 -36.81 -18.78 4.30
N ARG A 351 -35.96 -19.77 3.98
CA ARG A 351 -36.10 -21.18 4.41
C ARG A 351 -34.75 -21.68 4.90
N ASP A 352 -34.80 -22.49 5.92
CA ASP A 352 -33.63 -23.07 6.56
C ASP A 352 -33.62 -24.59 6.37
N LEU A 353 -32.43 -25.20 6.20
CA LEU A 353 -32.21 -26.64 6.16
C LEU A 353 -31.09 -27.03 7.12
N ALA A 354 -31.34 -28.03 7.92
CA ALA A 354 -30.32 -28.69 8.73
C ALA A 354 -29.83 -29.94 8.00
N LEU A 355 -28.61 -29.94 7.52
CA LEU A 355 -28.02 -31.01 6.71
C LEU A 355 -26.93 -31.76 7.47
N LEU A 356 -27.04 -33.06 7.56
CA LEU A 356 -25.97 -33.93 8.05
C LEU A 356 -25.10 -34.32 6.84
N LEU A 357 -23.80 -34.12 6.95
CA LEU A 357 -22.84 -34.21 5.87
C LEU A 357 -21.53 -34.89 6.35
N ASP A 358 -20.78 -35.44 5.42
CA ASP A 358 -19.42 -35.89 5.68
C ASP A 358 -18.51 -34.69 5.97
N GLU A 359 -17.49 -34.89 6.82
CA GLU A 359 -16.56 -33.81 7.23
C GLU A 359 -15.85 -33.16 6.05
N SER A 360 -15.62 -33.92 4.96
CA SER A 360 -14.94 -33.44 3.75
C SER A 360 -15.77 -32.46 2.91
N VAL A 361 -17.11 -32.45 3.04
CA VAL A 361 -17.98 -31.59 2.23
C VAL A 361 -17.83 -30.13 2.64
N SER A 362 -17.42 -29.26 1.72
CA SER A 362 -17.25 -27.84 2.01
C SER A 362 -18.58 -27.06 1.87
N TYR A 363 -18.70 -25.97 2.64
CA TYR A 363 -19.83 -25.03 2.45
C TYR A 363 -19.80 -24.38 1.06
N ALA A 364 -18.61 -24.14 0.50
CA ALA A 364 -18.46 -23.54 -0.83
C ALA A 364 -19.10 -24.42 -1.93
N ASP A 365 -18.94 -25.75 -1.85
CA ASP A 365 -19.51 -26.68 -2.82
C ASP A 365 -21.04 -26.72 -2.71
N LEU A 366 -21.57 -26.79 -1.49
CA LEU A 366 -23.01 -26.72 -1.25
C LEU A 366 -23.62 -25.41 -1.76
N ARG A 367 -22.98 -24.28 -1.49
CA ARG A 367 -23.41 -22.97 -1.97
C ARG A 367 -23.41 -22.90 -3.50
N LYS A 368 -22.33 -23.37 -4.14
CA LYS A 368 -22.21 -23.41 -5.59
C LYS A 368 -23.32 -24.27 -6.23
N SER A 369 -23.61 -25.44 -5.66
CA SER A 369 -24.68 -26.32 -6.10
C SER A 369 -26.02 -25.65 -5.89
N ALA A 370 -26.28 -25.03 -4.72
CA ALA A 370 -27.55 -24.35 -4.43
C ALA A 370 -27.83 -23.22 -5.43
N LEU A 371 -26.85 -22.37 -5.72
CA LEU A 371 -27.03 -21.28 -6.70
C LEU A 371 -27.25 -21.78 -8.11
N ARG A 372 -26.64 -22.92 -8.50
CA ARG A 372 -26.87 -23.58 -9.79
C ARG A 372 -28.32 -24.10 -9.90
N VAL A 373 -28.80 -24.75 -8.84
CA VAL A 373 -30.18 -25.33 -8.81
C VAL A 373 -31.23 -24.25 -8.73
N GLY A 374 -31.03 -23.27 -7.84
CA GLY A 374 -32.01 -22.20 -7.59
C GLY A 374 -32.03 -21.11 -8.65
N LYS A 375 -31.03 -21.07 -9.54
CA LYS A 375 -30.93 -20.11 -10.64
C LYS A 375 -31.17 -18.67 -10.17
N LYS A 376 -32.22 -18.00 -10.73
CA LYS A 376 -32.56 -16.61 -10.42
C LYS A 376 -33.36 -16.46 -9.11
N LEU A 377 -33.97 -17.55 -8.59
CA LEU A 377 -34.81 -17.46 -7.41
C LEU A 377 -34.04 -17.44 -6.09
N ILE A 378 -32.88 -18.10 -5.99
CA ILE A 378 -32.06 -18.04 -4.80
C ILE A 378 -31.18 -16.79 -4.89
N LYS A 379 -31.47 -15.82 -4.03
CA LYS A 379 -30.74 -14.56 -3.89
C LYS A 379 -29.51 -14.71 -2.99
N GLN A 380 -29.66 -15.44 -1.89
CA GLN A 380 -28.60 -15.62 -0.89
C GLN A 380 -28.64 -17.04 -0.30
N VAL A 381 -27.45 -17.58 -0.07
CA VAL A 381 -27.24 -18.81 0.69
C VAL A 381 -26.38 -18.43 1.90
N GLY A 382 -26.80 -18.78 3.09
CA GLY A 382 -26.08 -18.52 4.34
C GLY A 382 -25.80 -19.81 5.10
N LEU A 383 -24.75 -19.82 5.90
CA LEU A 383 -24.44 -20.84 6.89
C LEU A 383 -24.49 -20.13 8.26
N PHE A 384 -25.39 -20.53 9.13
CA PHE A 384 -25.54 -19.85 10.43
C PHE A 384 -25.20 -20.71 11.63
N ASP A 385 -25.06 -22.05 11.45
CA ASP A 385 -24.56 -22.94 12.50
C ASP A 385 -23.80 -24.13 11.93
N VAL A 386 -22.76 -24.54 12.65
CA VAL A 386 -21.94 -25.73 12.37
C VAL A 386 -21.81 -26.54 13.65
N TYR A 387 -22.48 -27.67 13.71
CA TYR A 387 -22.42 -28.54 14.85
C TYR A 387 -21.52 -29.75 14.60
N ARG A 388 -20.59 -29.98 15.53
CA ARG A 388 -19.72 -31.14 15.62
C ARG A 388 -19.76 -31.59 17.08
N GLY A 389 -20.25 -32.77 17.36
CA GLY A 389 -20.34 -33.24 18.75
C GLY A 389 -20.95 -34.63 18.86
N ASP A 390 -21.06 -35.12 20.10
CA ASP A 390 -21.39 -36.47 20.48
C ASP A 390 -22.73 -37.02 19.96
N LYS A 391 -23.59 -36.15 19.44
CA LYS A 391 -24.88 -36.54 18.88
C LYS A 391 -24.86 -36.82 17.36
N ILE A 392 -23.67 -36.77 16.78
CA ILE A 392 -23.46 -37.02 15.34
C ILE A 392 -22.39 -38.12 15.21
N ALA A 393 -22.55 -38.99 14.20
CA ALA A 393 -21.60 -40.04 13.91
C ALA A 393 -20.21 -39.49 13.63
N GLU A 394 -19.16 -40.20 14.04
CA GLU A 394 -17.79 -39.83 13.78
C GLU A 394 -17.53 -39.66 12.28
N GLY A 395 -16.78 -38.63 11.90
CA GLY A 395 -16.52 -38.28 10.50
C GLY A 395 -17.65 -37.49 9.82
N LYS A 396 -18.69 -37.09 10.56
CA LYS A 396 -19.78 -36.27 10.06
C LYS A 396 -19.91 -34.94 10.80
N LYS A 397 -20.53 -33.97 10.14
CA LYS A 397 -20.88 -32.65 10.67
C LYS A 397 -22.29 -32.25 10.26
N GLN A 398 -22.89 -31.34 11.01
CA GLN A 398 -24.17 -30.75 10.64
C GLN A 398 -23.96 -29.30 10.23
N TYR A 399 -24.52 -28.92 9.10
CA TYR A 399 -24.66 -27.52 8.69
C TYR A 399 -26.12 -27.09 8.78
N ALA A 400 -26.33 -25.94 9.45
CA ALA A 400 -27.61 -25.23 9.40
C ALA A 400 -27.48 -24.08 8.39
N MET A 401 -28.14 -24.26 7.26
CA MET A 401 -28.06 -23.37 6.10
C MET A 401 -29.36 -22.62 5.90
N SER A 402 -29.28 -21.35 5.54
CA SER A 402 -30.41 -20.50 5.18
C SER A 402 -30.38 -20.16 3.70
N PHE A 403 -31.58 -20.16 3.10
CA PHE A 403 -31.79 -19.82 1.71
C PHE A 403 -32.79 -18.67 1.63
N VAL A 404 -32.39 -17.58 1.03
CA VAL A 404 -33.28 -16.45 0.76
C VAL A 404 -33.68 -16.51 -0.69
N LEU A 405 -35.00 -16.69 -0.90
CA LEU A 405 -35.62 -16.79 -2.21
C LEU A 405 -36.38 -15.51 -2.53
N GLN A 406 -36.27 -15.03 -3.74
CA GLN A 406 -37.02 -13.88 -4.24
C GLN A 406 -37.22 -13.98 -5.74
N ASP A 407 -38.42 -13.63 -6.20
CA ASP A 407 -38.71 -13.41 -7.61
C ASP A 407 -38.82 -11.90 -7.86
N LEU A 408 -38.27 -11.41 -8.96
CA LEU A 408 -38.30 -9.99 -9.31
C LEU A 408 -39.61 -9.58 -10.02
N GLU A 409 -40.41 -10.56 -10.50
CA GLU A 409 -41.59 -10.35 -11.33
C GLU A 409 -42.91 -10.65 -10.58
N LYS A 410 -42.87 -11.52 -9.54
CA LYS A 410 -44.06 -11.92 -8.78
C LYS A 410 -43.75 -12.26 -7.31
N THR A 411 -44.79 -12.26 -6.49
CA THR A 411 -44.70 -12.81 -5.14
C THR A 411 -44.61 -14.34 -5.21
N LEU A 412 -43.66 -14.95 -4.51
CA LEU A 412 -43.51 -16.39 -4.44
C LEU A 412 -44.65 -17.00 -3.62
N THR A 413 -45.27 -18.06 -4.16
CA THR A 413 -46.23 -18.88 -3.41
C THR A 413 -45.48 -19.97 -2.63
N ASP A 414 -46.12 -20.53 -1.58
CA ASP A 414 -45.50 -21.63 -0.81
C ASP A 414 -45.15 -22.81 -1.74
N ASN A 415 -46.01 -23.10 -2.74
CA ASN A 415 -45.75 -24.16 -3.71
C ASN A 415 -44.51 -23.90 -4.58
N ASP A 416 -44.23 -22.62 -4.96
CA ASP A 416 -43.03 -22.24 -5.70
C ASP A 416 -41.78 -22.47 -4.82
N VAL A 417 -41.87 -22.09 -3.56
CA VAL A 417 -40.77 -22.23 -2.56
C VAL A 417 -40.51 -23.72 -2.30
N GLU A 418 -41.53 -24.53 -2.03
CA GLU A 418 -41.35 -25.96 -1.76
C GLU A 418 -40.74 -26.72 -2.93
N LYS A 419 -41.12 -26.40 -4.17
CA LYS A 419 -40.48 -26.98 -5.36
C LYS A 419 -38.96 -26.71 -5.41
N VAL A 420 -38.53 -25.50 -5.11
CA VAL A 420 -37.11 -25.16 -5.08
C VAL A 420 -36.41 -25.88 -3.93
N MET A 421 -36.98 -25.89 -2.74
CA MET A 421 -36.40 -26.53 -1.55
C MET A 421 -36.29 -28.06 -1.72
N ASN A 422 -37.31 -28.73 -2.26
CA ASN A 422 -37.29 -30.16 -2.54
C ASN A 422 -36.23 -30.50 -3.61
N LYS A 423 -36.08 -29.66 -4.62
CA LYS A 423 -35.03 -29.83 -5.62
C LYS A 423 -33.66 -29.66 -5.05
N LEU A 424 -33.43 -28.66 -4.15
CA LEU A 424 -32.18 -28.48 -3.43
C LEU A 424 -31.85 -29.71 -2.60
N LEU A 425 -32.78 -30.19 -1.81
CA LEU A 425 -32.58 -31.33 -0.93
C LEU A 425 -32.21 -32.60 -1.75
N SER A 426 -32.93 -32.89 -2.82
CA SER A 426 -32.61 -34.03 -3.68
C SER A 426 -31.23 -33.88 -4.34
N THR A 427 -30.84 -32.68 -4.73
CA THR A 427 -29.50 -32.42 -5.29
C THR A 427 -28.42 -32.64 -4.24
N PHE A 428 -28.61 -32.12 -3.03
CA PHE A 428 -27.63 -32.30 -1.95
C PHE A 428 -27.49 -33.75 -1.52
N GLN A 429 -28.58 -34.51 -1.53
CA GLN A 429 -28.56 -35.98 -1.31
C GLN A 429 -27.73 -36.70 -2.38
N ASN A 430 -27.96 -36.37 -3.65
CA ASN A 430 -27.29 -37.03 -4.76
C ASN A 430 -25.81 -36.64 -4.92
N GLU A 431 -25.50 -35.38 -4.74
CA GLU A 431 -24.13 -34.88 -4.97
C GLU A 431 -23.20 -35.04 -3.75
N PHE A 432 -23.75 -34.92 -2.55
CA PHE A 432 -22.95 -34.84 -1.31
C PHE A 432 -23.36 -35.89 -0.26
N GLY A 433 -24.29 -36.78 -0.55
CA GLY A 433 -24.80 -37.74 0.43
C GLY A 433 -25.47 -37.07 1.64
N ALA A 434 -25.95 -35.84 1.49
CA ALA A 434 -26.56 -35.08 2.57
C ALA A 434 -27.87 -35.71 3.04
N THR A 435 -28.10 -35.75 4.34
CA THR A 435 -29.41 -36.19 4.90
C THR A 435 -30.00 -35.05 5.72
N LEU A 436 -31.33 -34.92 5.65
CA LEU A 436 -32.03 -33.94 6.50
C LEU A 436 -32.03 -34.45 7.94
N ARG A 437 -31.87 -33.54 8.86
CA ARG A 437 -31.95 -33.83 10.29
C ARG A 437 -33.22 -33.22 10.89
#